data_194f0749ef98c01d21b7ba1ae4134b32
#
_entry.id   194f0749ef98c01d21b7ba1ae4134b32
#
_cell.length_a   1.000
_cell.length_b   1.000
_cell.length_c   1.000
_cell.angle_alpha   90.00
_cell.angle_beta   90.00
_cell.angle_gamma   90.00
#
_symmetry.space_group_name_H-M   'P 1'
#
loop_
_entity.id
_entity.type
_entity.pdbx_description
1 polymer ?
#
loop_
_entity_poly.entity_id
_entity_poly.type
_entity_poly.pdbx_seq_one_letter_code
_entity_poly.pdbx_strand_id
1 'polypeptide(L)'
;MHNCFSSTIGQTKAKTRLSFHLEAFEKGASLPFYLFVGAKGFGKNQVAKALAQGIKSIDNEFSKFMVNCATIKNIKSFKEQIYDTKIKDKKTVLLLDESHNLPDIVQQLFLSAVDVSSERKRVIHTEDGDMEIDTRKNVFIFMTSEPDQLFAPMRDRLEQIVMAPYTQEELAQVVIFQNKKVKICETIVSDIGDHLRGNPRSAVKMAQAIEKFCLVKSKECFDANDWEAFKAVEGINPHALDSAEIEILRTLNSRGECSLNDLRAVTGLSRNALMNNHEIFLMHKGFMRVNQKRQITEKGRGVLKLVNLSEF
;
A
#
# COMPACT_ATOMS: atom_id res chain seq x y z
N MET A 1 -10.11 4.42 -19.41
CA MET A 1 -8.99 4.09 -18.48
C MET A 1 -7.91 3.40 -19.28
N HIS A 2 -6.66 3.85 -19.18
CA HIS A 2 -5.56 3.30 -19.98
C HIS A 2 -5.31 1.81 -19.64
N ASN A 3 -5.01 0.98 -20.68
CA ASN A 3 -4.88 -0.47 -20.52
C ASN A 3 -3.80 -0.93 -19.52
N CYS A 4 -2.80 -0.10 -19.22
CA CYS A 4 -1.76 -0.46 -18.27
C CYS A 4 -2.28 -0.68 -16.84
N PHE A 5 -3.47 -0.18 -16.49
CA PHE A 5 -4.10 -0.37 -15.18
C PHE A 5 -5.06 -1.56 -15.11
N SER A 6 -5.23 -2.34 -16.16
CA SER A 6 -6.17 -3.49 -16.20
C SER A 6 -5.89 -4.55 -15.13
N SER A 7 -4.63 -4.75 -14.77
CA SER A 7 -4.19 -5.68 -13.73
C SER A 7 -4.20 -5.09 -12.30
N THR A 8 -4.68 -3.85 -12.14
CA THR A 8 -4.71 -3.16 -10.86
C THR A 8 -6.14 -3.05 -10.37
N ILE A 9 -6.46 -3.71 -9.28
CA ILE A 9 -7.78 -3.65 -8.65
C ILE A 9 -7.87 -2.42 -7.75
N GLY A 10 -9.07 -1.85 -7.63
CA GLY A 10 -9.31 -0.65 -6.82
C GLY A 10 -8.64 0.61 -7.37
N GLN A 11 -8.48 1.60 -6.49
CA GLN A 11 -7.79 2.87 -6.78
C GLN A 11 -8.36 3.65 -7.98
N THR A 12 -9.66 3.58 -8.20
CA THR A 12 -10.33 4.11 -9.41
C THR A 12 -10.02 5.59 -9.66
N LYS A 13 -10.09 6.45 -8.61
CA LYS A 13 -9.80 7.89 -8.74
C LYS A 13 -8.37 8.14 -9.19
N ALA A 14 -7.39 7.46 -8.57
CA ALA A 14 -5.98 7.57 -8.94
C ALA A 14 -5.75 7.12 -10.38
N LYS A 15 -6.29 5.97 -10.77
CA LYS A 15 -6.17 5.42 -12.13
C LYS A 15 -6.80 6.32 -13.19
N THR A 16 -7.96 6.90 -12.93
CA THR A 16 -8.61 7.83 -13.86
C THR A 16 -7.74 9.06 -14.11
N ARG A 17 -7.20 9.67 -13.05
CA ARG A 17 -6.31 10.83 -13.16
C ARG A 17 -5.02 10.49 -13.90
N LEU A 18 -4.40 9.36 -13.59
CA LEU A 18 -3.19 8.89 -14.26
C LEU A 18 -3.43 8.51 -15.73
N SER A 19 -4.61 7.93 -16.05
CA SER A 19 -5.00 7.67 -17.45
C SER A 19 -5.08 8.94 -18.27
N PHE A 20 -5.67 10.00 -17.70
CA PHE A 20 -5.71 11.31 -18.34
C PHE A 20 -4.31 11.88 -18.61
N HIS A 21 -3.37 11.74 -17.65
CA HIS A 21 -1.99 12.18 -17.88
C HIS A 21 -1.28 11.36 -18.98
N LEU A 22 -1.53 10.05 -19.07
CA LEU A 22 -0.99 9.22 -20.14
C LEU A 22 -1.56 9.61 -21.50
N GLU A 23 -2.87 9.87 -21.60
CA GLU A 23 -3.53 10.35 -22.83
C GLU A 23 -2.98 11.71 -23.27
N ALA A 24 -2.70 12.61 -22.32
CA ALA A 24 -2.05 13.88 -22.61
C ALA A 24 -0.60 13.68 -23.10
N PHE A 25 0.13 12.73 -22.51
CA PHE A 25 1.49 12.39 -22.91
C PHE A 25 1.54 11.80 -24.33
N GLU A 26 0.60 10.93 -24.70
CA GLU A 26 0.44 10.43 -26.07
C GLU A 26 0.26 11.57 -27.09
N LYS A 27 -0.37 12.69 -26.67
CA LYS A 27 -0.57 13.89 -27.48
C LYS A 27 0.60 14.89 -27.42
N GLY A 28 1.72 14.50 -26.79
CA GLY A 28 2.94 15.31 -26.74
C GLY A 28 3.07 16.23 -25.52
N ALA A 29 2.17 16.15 -24.53
CA ALA A 29 2.33 16.88 -23.28
C ALA A 29 3.46 16.27 -22.44
N SER A 30 4.12 17.09 -21.59
CA SER A 30 5.08 16.58 -20.62
C SER A 30 4.36 15.98 -19.42
N LEU A 31 4.96 14.91 -18.84
CA LEU A 31 4.47 14.34 -17.60
C LEU A 31 4.97 15.15 -16.38
N PRO A 32 4.15 15.33 -15.35
CA PRO A 32 4.61 15.88 -14.08
C PRO A 32 5.46 14.84 -13.33
N PHE A 33 6.16 15.29 -12.31
CA PHE A 33 6.71 14.41 -11.30
C PHE A 33 5.64 14.08 -10.26
N TYR A 34 5.57 12.84 -9.83
CA TYR A 34 4.47 12.33 -9.02
C TYR A 34 4.89 12.06 -7.58
N LEU A 35 3.97 12.30 -6.65
CA LEU A 35 4.05 11.87 -5.27
C LEU A 35 2.86 10.96 -4.93
N PHE A 36 3.10 9.67 -4.81
CA PHE A 36 2.10 8.69 -4.37
C PHE A 36 2.08 8.64 -2.85
N VAL A 37 0.95 9.04 -2.26
CA VAL A 37 0.74 9.10 -0.81
C VAL A 37 -0.30 8.08 -0.39
N GLY A 38 -0.02 7.34 0.68
CA GLY A 38 -0.99 6.41 1.27
C GLY A 38 -0.33 5.42 2.22
N ALA A 39 -1.10 4.80 3.08
CA ALA A 39 -0.59 3.85 4.07
C ALA A 39 0.15 2.66 3.43
N LYS A 40 0.95 1.96 4.23
CA LYS A 40 1.65 0.74 3.79
C LYS A 40 0.63 -0.30 3.32
N GLY A 41 0.85 -0.84 2.11
CA GLY A 41 -0.05 -1.84 1.53
C GLY A 41 -1.16 -1.27 0.64
N PHE A 42 -1.37 0.04 0.52
CA PHE A 42 -2.44 0.63 -0.32
C PHE A 42 -2.16 0.59 -1.84
N GLY A 43 -1.22 -0.22 -2.29
CA GLY A 43 -1.00 -0.47 -3.71
C GLY A 43 -0.17 0.61 -4.44
N LYS A 44 0.48 1.53 -3.73
CA LYS A 44 1.35 2.57 -4.31
C LYS A 44 2.29 1.98 -5.39
N ASN A 45 3.07 0.99 -5.00
CA ASN A 45 4.05 0.35 -5.90
C ASN A 45 3.39 -0.32 -7.11
N GLN A 46 2.21 -0.90 -6.95
CA GLN A 46 1.48 -1.55 -8.04
C GLN A 46 1.02 -0.52 -9.09
N VAL A 47 0.39 0.56 -8.62
CA VAL A 47 -0.10 1.63 -9.50
C VAL A 47 1.05 2.39 -10.13
N ALA A 48 2.13 2.68 -9.39
CA ALA A 48 3.33 3.33 -9.91
C ALA A 48 4.02 2.49 -10.99
N LYS A 49 4.14 1.17 -10.79
CA LYS A 49 4.67 0.25 -11.81
C LYS A 49 3.78 0.18 -13.05
N ALA A 50 2.46 0.22 -12.88
CA ALA A 50 1.52 0.27 -13.99
C ALA A 50 1.63 1.58 -14.79
N LEU A 51 1.77 2.72 -14.10
CA LEU A 51 2.02 4.01 -14.74
C LEU A 51 3.34 3.98 -15.53
N ALA A 52 4.43 3.52 -14.93
CA ALA A 52 5.72 3.40 -15.59
C ALA A 52 5.68 2.46 -16.81
N GLN A 53 4.87 1.40 -16.75
CA GLN A 53 4.62 0.52 -17.89
C GLN A 53 3.81 1.23 -18.98
N GLY A 54 2.82 2.04 -18.61
CA GLY A 54 2.05 2.87 -19.54
C GLY A 54 2.93 3.87 -20.28
N ILE A 55 3.81 4.59 -19.58
CA ILE A 55 4.79 5.50 -20.18
C ILE A 55 5.67 4.75 -21.19
N LYS A 56 6.21 3.60 -20.80
CA LYS A 56 7.05 2.77 -21.67
C LYS A 56 6.28 2.22 -22.89
N SER A 57 4.98 1.98 -22.79
CA SER A 57 4.18 1.50 -23.93
C SER A 57 3.90 2.61 -24.96
N ILE A 58 3.90 3.88 -24.53
CA ILE A 58 3.74 5.05 -25.38
C ILE A 58 5.08 5.42 -26.03
N ASP A 59 6.16 5.42 -25.26
CA ASP A 59 7.52 5.68 -25.73
C ASP A 59 8.45 4.58 -25.21
N ASN A 60 8.82 3.65 -26.09
CA ASN A 60 9.60 2.45 -25.76
C ASN A 60 11.05 2.74 -25.39
N GLU A 61 11.56 3.94 -25.61
CA GLU A 61 12.89 4.37 -25.18
C GLU A 61 12.98 4.55 -23.67
N PHE A 62 11.83 4.74 -22.97
CA PHE A 62 11.84 4.82 -21.51
C PHE A 62 12.21 3.48 -20.87
N SER A 63 13.21 3.54 -20.01
CA SER A 63 13.55 2.47 -19.07
C SER A 63 12.92 2.75 -17.70
N LYS A 64 12.49 1.69 -17.00
CA LYS A 64 11.91 1.82 -15.66
C LYS A 64 12.82 1.20 -14.62
N PHE A 65 13.09 1.95 -13.56
CA PHE A 65 13.88 1.49 -12.43
C PHE A 65 13.13 1.79 -11.12
N MET A 66 13.27 0.88 -10.17
CA MET A 66 12.73 1.06 -8.82
C MET A 66 13.88 1.02 -7.82
N VAL A 67 13.89 2.01 -6.93
CA VAL A 67 14.94 2.18 -5.92
C VAL A 67 14.26 2.33 -4.56
N ASN A 68 14.77 1.61 -3.57
CA ASN A 68 14.40 1.85 -2.18
C ASN A 68 15.26 3.00 -1.63
N CYS A 69 14.64 4.11 -1.28
CA CYS A 69 15.34 5.33 -0.84
C CYS A 69 16.17 5.13 0.43
N ALA A 70 15.84 4.15 1.27
CA ALA A 70 16.64 3.82 2.45
C ALA A 70 18.09 3.36 2.12
N THR A 71 18.37 2.98 0.88
CA THR A 71 19.72 2.61 0.42
C THR A 71 20.58 3.81 0.06
N ILE A 72 19.97 4.98 -0.14
CA ILE A 72 20.66 6.23 -0.50
C ILE A 72 21.11 6.93 0.79
N LYS A 73 22.40 7.15 0.94
CA LYS A 73 22.98 7.72 2.17
C LYS A 73 23.39 9.20 2.05
N ASN A 74 23.78 9.61 0.85
CA ASN A 74 24.28 10.96 0.54
C ASN A 74 24.22 11.22 -0.98
N ILE A 75 24.65 12.41 -1.41
CA ILE A 75 24.69 12.80 -2.82
C ILE A 75 25.58 11.88 -3.63
N LYS A 76 26.75 11.52 -3.12
CA LYS A 76 27.67 10.62 -3.82
C LYS A 76 27.02 9.27 -4.11
N SER A 77 26.38 8.65 -3.11
CA SER A 77 25.67 7.38 -3.31
C SER A 77 24.49 7.51 -4.30
N PHE A 78 23.79 8.64 -4.29
CA PHE A 78 22.76 8.92 -5.29
C PHE A 78 23.34 9.05 -6.69
N LYS A 79 24.45 9.80 -6.84
CA LYS A 79 25.12 10.00 -8.14
C LYS A 79 25.60 8.67 -8.71
N GLU A 80 26.41 7.90 -7.97
CA GLU A 80 27.00 6.64 -8.43
C GLU A 80 25.95 5.56 -8.70
N GLN A 81 24.99 5.37 -7.81
CA GLN A 81 24.03 4.25 -7.90
C GLN A 81 22.83 4.55 -8.80
N ILE A 82 22.46 5.81 -8.97
CA ILE A 82 21.24 6.20 -9.65
C ILE A 82 21.51 7.11 -10.83
N TYR A 83 22.14 8.27 -10.62
CA TYR A 83 22.32 9.23 -11.70
C TYR A 83 23.17 8.67 -12.84
N ASP A 84 24.41 8.26 -12.58
CA ASP A 84 25.34 7.78 -13.60
C ASP A 84 24.88 6.48 -14.28
N THR A 85 24.13 5.65 -13.57
CA THR A 85 23.71 4.34 -14.06
C THR A 85 22.32 4.32 -14.71
N LYS A 86 21.39 5.20 -14.29
CA LYS A 86 19.98 5.11 -14.68
C LYS A 86 19.39 6.38 -15.29
N ILE A 87 19.97 7.55 -15.02
CA ILE A 87 19.42 8.85 -15.44
C ILE A 87 20.23 9.47 -16.58
N LYS A 88 21.55 9.55 -16.39
CA LYS A 88 22.46 10.22 -17.33
C LYS A 88 22.29 9.68 -18.74
N ASP A 89 22.00 10.58 -19.70
CA ASP A 89 21.80 10.30 -21.12
C ASP A 89 20.71 9.27 -21.46
N LYS A 90 19.78 8.98 -20.52
CA LYS A 90 18.74 7.97 -20.70
C LYS A 90 17.33 8.56 -20.52
N LYS A 91 16.37 8.01 -21.24
CA LYS A 91 14.96 8.21 -20.93
C LYS A 91 14.55 7.25 -19.80
N THR A 92 14.19 7.78 -18.65
CA THR A 92 14.00 6.99 -17.44
C THR A 92 12.74 7.37 -16.69
N VAL A 93 11.98 6.36 -16.27
CA VAL A 93 10.98 6.46 -15.20
C VAL A 93 11.60 5.88 -13.93
N LEU A 94 11.89 6.72 -12.97
CA LEU A 94 12.49 6.33 -11.69
C LEU A 94 11.43 6.29 -10.60
N LEU A 95 11.19 5.10 -10.05
CA LEU A 95 10.28 4.86 -8.94
C LEU A 95 11.10 4.87 -7.64
N LEU A 96 10.81 5.84 -6.77
CA LEU A 96 11.50 6.09 -5.51
C LEU A 96 10.61 5.62 -4.35
N ASP A 97 10.82 4.38 -3.90
CA ASP A 97 10.04 3.77 -2.83
C ASP A 97 10.53 4.20 -1.45
N GLU A 98 9.59 4.38 -0.52
CA GLU A 98 9.82 4.89 0.84
C GLU A 98 10.63 6.22 0.79
N SER A 99 10.18 7.16 -0.05
CA SER A 99 10.91 8.41 -0.37
C SER A 99 11.12 9.33 0.84
N HIS A 100 10.39 9.14 1.94
CA HIS A 100 10.65 9.81 3.22
C HIS A 100 12.01 9.43 3.85
N ASN A 101 12.66 8.36 3.38
CA ASN A 101 14.01 7.98 3.82
C ASN A 101 15.12 8.64 2.99
N LEU A 102 14.79 9.50 2.03
CA LEU A 102 15.81 10.27 1.32
C LEU A 102 16.51 11.24 2.28
N PRO A 103 17.84 11.30 2.32
CA PRO A 103 18.56 12.33 3.07
C PRO A 103 18.14 13.74 2.63
N ASP A 104 18.09 14.69 3.56
CA ASP A 104 17.65 16.06 3.30
C ASP A 104 18.42 16.71 2.14
N ILE A 105 19.73 16.48 2.07
CA ILE A 105 20.57 17.02 1.01
C ILE A 105 20.18 16.46 -0.38
N VAL A 106 19.70 15.22 -0.46
CA VAL A 106 19.20 14.61 -1.71
C VAL A 106 17.80 15.14 -2.02
N GLN A 107 16.96 15.39 -1.02
CA GLN A 107 15.66 16.03 -1.21
C GLN A 107 15.82 17.46 -1.76
N GLN A 108 16.80 18.21 -1.26
CA GLN A 108 17.15 19.55 -1.78
C GLN A 108 17.64 19.51 -3.24
N LEU A 109 18.39 18.48 -3.60
CA LEU A 109 18.80 18.23 -4.99
C LEU A 109 17.57 18.03 -5.90
N PHE A 110 16.62 17.19 -5.47
CA PHE A 110 15.38 17.01 -6.19
C PHE A 110 14.52 18.27 -6.26
N LEU A 111 14.55 19.14 -5.25
CA LEU A 111 13.84 20.42 -5.29
C LEU A 111 14.23 21.25 -6.52
N SER A 112 15.54 21.29 -6.83
CA SER A 112 16.04 21.97 -8.03
C SER A 112 15.56 21.27 -9.32
N ALA A 113 15.39 19.95 -9.31
CA ALA A 113 14.94 19.18 -10.46
C ALA A 113 13.43 19.33 -10.73
N VAL A 114 12.62 19.43 -9.67
CA VAL A 114 11.13 19.48 -9.76
C VAL A 114 10.55 20.88 -9.85
N ASP A 115 11.39 21.92 -9.88
CA ASP A 115 10.92 23.30 -9.97
C ASP A 115 10.10 23.55 -11.26
N VAL A 116 9.03 24.34 -11.17
CA VAL A 116 8.03 24.57 -12.22
C VAL A 116 8.49 25.58 -13.29
N SER A 117 9.78 25.95 -13.34
CA SER A 117 10.27 26.90 -14.33
C SER A 117 10.19 26.34 -15.75
N SER A 118 10.22 27.22 -16.74
CA SER A 118 10.16 26.91 -18.18
C SER A 118 11.36 26.11 -18.72
N GLU A 119 12.44 26.03 -17.96
CA GLU A 119 13.64 25.32 -18.37
C GLU A 119 13.44 23.81 -18.26
N ARG A 120 13.64 23.12 -19.36
CA ARG A 120 13.47 21.67 -19.46
C ARG A 120 14.68 20.87 -18.99
N LYS A 121 15.85 21.49 -18.98
CA LYS A 121 17.11 20.92 -18.51
C LYS A 121 17.58 21.66 -17.27
N ARG A 122 18.00 20.92 -16.27
CA ARG A 122 18.47 21.40 -14.98
C ARG A 122 19.87 20.90 -14.74
N VAL A 123 20.80 21.80 -14.52
CA VAL A 123 22.13 21.44 -14.06
C VAL A 123 22.19 21.67 -12.55
N ILE A 124 22.53 20.62 -11.84
CA ILE A 124 22.69 20.64 -10.39
C ILE A 124 24.17 20.49 -10.10
N HIS A 125 24.76 21.56 -9.56
CA HIS A 125 26.18 21.59 -9.19
C HIS A 125 26.37 20.90 -7.84
N THR A 126 27.25 19.92 -7.78
CA THR A 126 27.63 19.24 -6.53
C THR A 126 29.15 19.12 -6.43
N GLU A 127 29.65 18.88 -5.21
CA GLU A 127 31.10 18.67 -4.99
C GLU A 127 31.63 17.46 -5.79
N ASP A 128 30.79 16.47 -6.05
CA ASP A 128 31.13 15.27 -6.82
C ASP A 128 30.94 15.45 -8.35
N GLY A 129 30.70 16.71 -8.81
CA GLY A 129 30.49 17.12 -10.20
C GLY A 129 29.02 17.33 -10.55
N ASP A 130 28.81 17.90 -11.73
CA ASP A 130 27.50 18.34 -12.21
C ASP A 130 26.58 17.16 -12.59
N MET A 131 25.29 17.32 -12.31
CA MET A 131 24.23 16.39 -12.75
C MET A 131 23.21 17.17 -13.59
N GLU A 132 22.94 16.71 -14.81
CA GLU A 132 21.91 17.26 -15.68
C GLU A 132 20.64 16.38 -15.61
N ILE A 133 19.51 17.00 -15.30
CA ILE A 133 18.18 16.33 -15.34
C ILE A 133 17.35 16.99 -16.43
N ASP A 134 16.94 16.22 -17.43
CA ASP A 134 16.02 16.65 -18.50
C ASP A 134 14.61 16.14 -18.21
N THR A 135 13.68 17.04 -17.89
CA THR A 135 12.28 16.72 -17.55
C THR A 135 11.50 16.04 -18.68
N ARG A 136 12.02 16.06 -19.92
CA ARG A 136 11.43 15.32 -21.07
C ARG A 136 11.89 13.86 -21.10
N LYS A 137 13.04 13.58 -20.51
CA LYS A 137 13.68 12.25 -20.50
C LYS A 137 13.56 11.55 -19.15
N ASN A 138 13.37 12.32 -18.08
CA ASN A 138 13.39 11.78 -16.72
C ASN A 138 12.05 12.06 -16.03
N VAL A 139 11.34 11.01 -15.67
CA VAL A 139 10.10 11.07 -14.89
C VAL A 139 10.36 10.46 -13.52
N PHE A 140 10.09 11.22 -12.45
CA PHE A 140 10.25 10.75 -11.08
C PHE A 140 8.90 10.47 -10.45
N ILE A 141 8.78 9.30 -9.80
CA ILE A 141 7.59 8.86 -9.07
C ILE A 141 8.03 8.57 -7.64
N PHE A 142 7.78 9.50 -6.75
CA PHE A 142 8.03 9.37 -5.32
C PHE A 142 6.87 8.63 -4.67
N MET A 143 7.16 7.70 -3.77
CA MET A 143 6.16 6.92 -3.05
C MET A 143 6.45 6.95 -1.56
N THR A 144 5.48 7.37 -0.75
CA THR A 144 5.64 7.47 0.70
C THR A 144 4.38 7.10 1.47
N SER A 145 4.57 6.58 2.68
CA SER A 145 3.51 6.47 3.69
C SER A 145 3.52 7.63 4.68
N GLU A 146 4.57 8.46 4.66
CA GLU A 146 4.84 9.53 5.61
C GLU A 146 5.18 10.83 4.86
N PRO A 147 4.18 11.48 4.23
CA PRO A 147 4.41 12.65 3.39
C PRO A 147 4.97 13.85 4.17
N ASP A 148 4.69 13.92 5.47
CA ASP A 148 5.16 15.02 6.32
C ASP A 148 6.66 14.96 6.61
N GLN A 149 7.32 13.84 6.35
CA GLN A 149 8.78 13.71 6.42
C GLN A 149 9.49 14.15 5.14
N LEU A 150 8.73 14.40 4.06
CA LEU A 150 9.31 15.00 2.86
C LEU A 150 9.38 16.51 3.01
N PHE A 151 10.43 17.09 2.45
CA PHE A 151 10.64 18.54 2.43
C PHE A 151 9.44 19.25 1.78
N ALA A 152 8.75 20.11 2.53
CA ALA A 152 7.48 20.70 2.13
C ALA A 152 7.56 21.42 0.75
N PRO A 153 8.57 22.25 0.44
CA PRO A 153 8.68 22.90 -0.86
C PRO A 153 8.80 21.91 -2.04
N MET A 154 9.42 20.74 -1.83
CA MET A 154 9.47 19.69 -2.85
C MET A 154 8.11 19.04 -3.02
N ARG A 155 7.45 18.69 -1.90
CA ARG A 155 6.11 18.07 -1.90
C ARG A 155 5.08 18.91 -2.64
N ASP A 156 5.12 20.24 -2.47
CA ASP A 156 4.19 21.20 -3.08
C ASP A 156 4.35 21.31 -4.61
N ARG A 157 5.50 20.92 -5.15
CA ARG A 157 5.79 20.93 -6.58
C ARG A 157 5.48 19.60 -7.28
N LEU A 158 5.19 18.56 -6.52
CA LEU A 158 4.87 17.23 -7.04
C LEU A 158 3.37 17.05 -7.25
N GLU A 159 3.00 16.35 -8.31
CA GLU A 159 1.62 15.94 -8.57
C GLU A 159 1.21 14.84 -7.59
N GLN A 160 0.40 15.20 -6.60
CA GLN A 160 0.02 14.28 -5.54
C GLN A 160 -1.08 13.31 -5.99
N ILE A 161 -0.82 12.03 -5.86
CA ILE A 161 -1.74 10.92 -6.09
C ILE A 161 -2.02 10.23 -4.76
N VAL A 162 -3.17 10.51 -4.18
CA VAL A 162 -3.56 9.94 -2.90
C VAL A 162 -4.21 8.57 -3.12
N MET A 163 -3.65 7.55 -2.47
CA MET A 163 -4.15 6.17 -2.51
C MET A 163 -5.23 5.99 -1.46
N ALA A 164 -6.40 5.54 -1.87
CA ALA A 164 -7.52 5.27 -0.96
C ALA A 164 -7.37 3.91 -0.26
N PRO A 165 -7.97 3.72 0.93
CA PRO A 165 -8.17 2.38 1.48
C PRO A 165 -8.97 1.51 0.52
N TYR A 166 -8.67 0.22 0.49
CA TYR A 166 -9.44 -0.74 -0.29
C TYR A 166 -10.74 -1.10 0.43
N THR A 167 -11.82 -1.28 -0.32
CA THR A 167 -13.05 -1.86 0.22
C THR A 167 -12.90 -3.37 0.41
N GLN A 168 -13.82 -3.99 1.15
CA GLN A 168 -13.83 -5.45 1.34
C GLN A 168 -14.04 -6.17 0.01
N GLU A 169 -14.90 -5.65 -0.85
CA GLU A 169 -15.15 -6.16 -2.19
C GLU A 169 -13.91 -6.07 -3.08
N GLU A 170 -13.20 -4.93 -3.05
CA GLU A 170 -11.95 -4.78 -3.79
C GLU A 170 -10.88 -5.74 -3.30
N LEU A 171 -10.79 -5.99 -1.98
CA LEU A 171 -9.86 -6.97 -1.42
C LEU A 171 -10.22 -8.40 -1.83
N ALA A 172 -11.50 -8.76 -1.82
CA ALA A 172 -11.96 -10.05 -2.31
C ALA A 172 -11.62 -10.22 -3.80
N GLN A 173 -11.79 -9.18 -4.61
CA GLN A 173 -11.37 -9.19 -6.01
C GLN A 173 -9.85 -9.38 -6.17
N VAL A 174 -9.03 -8.84 -5.25
CA VAL A 174 -7.58 -9.11 -5.25
C VAL A 174 -7.31 -10.60 -5.00
N VAL A 175 -8.03 -11.26 -4.09
CA VAL A 175 -7.90 -12.70 -3.85
C VAL A 175 -8.23 -13.49 -5.11
N ILE A 176 -9.35 -13.19 -5.76
CA ILE A 176 -9.77 -13.85 -7.00
C ILE A 176 -8.74 -13.65 -8.11
N PHE A 177 -8.28 -12.40 -8.30
CA PHE A 177 -7.33 -12.06 -9.36
C PHE A 177 -5.98 -12.77 -9.19
N GLN A 178 -5.54 -12.98 -7.95
CA GLN A 178 -4.29 -13.68 -7.64
C GLN A 178 -4.42 -15.20 -7.81
N ASN A 179 -5.61 -15.77 -7.58
CA ASN A 179 -5.88 -17.20 -7.74
C ASN A 179 -6.12 -17.58 -9.21
N LYS A 180 -5.04 -17.72 -9.98
CA LYS A 180 -5.14 -18.08 -11.41
C LYS A 180 -5.42 -19.55 -11.67
N LYS A 181 -5.11 -20.42 -10.71
CA LYS A 181 -5.21 -21.88 -10.83
C LYS A 181 -6.46 -22.47 -10.16
N VAL A 182 -7.05 -21.73 -9.23
CA VAL A 182 -8.20 -22.18 -8.44
C VAL A 182 -9.37 -21.25 -8.71
N LYS A 183 -10.50 -21.81 -9.12
CA LYS A 183 -11.74 -21.07 -9.29
C LYS A 183 -12.43 -20.91 -7.95
N ILE A 184 -12.54 -19.68 -7.46
CA ILE A 184 -13.26 -19.34 -6.22
C ILE A 184 -14.75 -19.19 -6.54
N CYS A 185 -15.61 -19.85 -5.76
CA CYS A 185 -17.05 -19.75 -5.91
C CYS A 185 -17.55 -18.37 -5.52
N GLU A 186 -18.46 -17.79 -6.30
CA GLU A 186 -19.00 -16.43 -6.07
C GLU A 186 -19.69 -16.28 -4.71
N THR A 187 -20.31 -17.36 -4.20
CA THR A 187 -21.05 -17.36 -2.94
C THR A 187 -20.20 -17.04 -1.72
N ILE A 188 -18.89 -17.27 -1.77
CA ILE A 188 -17.97 -17.04 -0.64
C ILE A 188 -17.11 -15.78 -0.78
N VAL A 189 -17.23 -15.08 -1.89
CA VAL A 189 -16.40 -13.89 -2.17
C VAL A 189 -16.61 -12.79 -1.12
N SER A 190 -17.86 -12.56 -0.72
CA SER A 190 -18.19 -11.60 0.34
C SER A 190 -17.58 -12.01 1.68
N ASP A 191 -17.70 -13.27 2.05
CA ASP A 191 -17.15 -13.80 3.31
C ASP A 191 -15.63 -13.69 3.35
N ILE A 192 -14.94 -13.98 2.25
CA ILE A 192 -13.50 -13.78 2.13
C ILE A 192 -13.17 -12.29 2.34
N GLY A 193 -13.91 -11.38 1.70
CA GLY A 193 -13.74 -9.93 1.86
C GLY A 193 -13.88 -9.48 3.32
N ASP A 194 -14.86 -10.02 4.03
CA ASP A 194 -15.13 -9.70 5.45
C ASP A 194 -13.99 -10.10 6.39
N HIS A 195 -13.22 -11.11 6.01
CA HIS A 195 -12.05 -11.58 6.76
C HIS A 195 -10.74 -10.86 6.39
N LEU A 196 -10.77 -10.00 5.36
CA LEU A 196 -9.61 -9.21 4.95
C LEU A 196 -9.59 -7.84 5.66
N ARG A 197 -8.39 -7.38 6.05
CA ARG A 197 -8.19 -6.22 6.93
C ARG A 197 -7.72 -4.98 6.17
N GLY A 198 -8.46 -4.55 5.16
CA GLY A 198 -8.17 -3.29 4.45
C GLY A 198 -6.80 -3.22 3.75
N ASN A 199 -6.00 -4.29 3.79
CA ASN A 199 -4.66 -4.34 3.26
C ASN A 199 -4.54 -5.38 2.13
N PRO A 200 -4.28 -4.97 0.86
CA PRO A 200 -4.08 -5.88 -0.26
C PRO A 200 -2.99 -6.94 -0.05
N ARG A 201 -2.00 -6.71 0.82
CA ARG A 201 -1.01 -7.74 1.15
C ARG A 201 -1.64 -8.93 1.88
N SER A 202 -2.62 -8.69 2.74
CA SER A 202 -3.37 -9.79 3.39
C SER A 202 -4.22 -10.56 2.37
N ALA A 203 -4.81 -9.88 1.39
CA ALA A 203 -5.53 -10.52 0.30
C ALA A 203 -4.63 -11.41 -0.57
N VAL A 204 -3.41 -10.95 -0.89
CA VAL A 204 -2.43 -11.78 -1.62
C VAL A 204 -2.00 -13.00 -0.80
N LYS A 205 -1.77 -12.84 0.51
CA LYS A 205 -1.45 -13.98 1.40
C LYS A 205 -2.60 -14.97 1.47
N MET A 206 -3.83 -14.48 1.60
CA MET A 206 -5.04 -15.31 1.59
C MET A 206 -5.15 -16.11 0.30
N ALA A 207 -4.94 -15.48 -0.86
CA ALA A 207 -4.93 -16.16 -2.15
C ALA A 207 -3.90 -17.29 -2.20
N GLN A 208 -2.68 -17.05 -1.74
CA GLN A 208 -1.62 -18.06 -1.69
C GLN A 208 -1.94 -19.21 -0.72
N ALA A 209 -2.60 -18.92 0.40
CA ALA A 209 -3.03 -19.94 1.35
C ALA A 209 -4.15 -20.81 0.76
N ILE A 210 -5.13 -20.19 0.07
CA ILE A 210 -6.19 -20.92 -0.66
C ILE A 210 -5.58 -21.81 -1.75
N GLU A 211 -4.63 -21.33 -2.56
CA GLU A 211 -3.94 -22.16 -3.55
C GLU A 211 -3.27 -23.39 -2.92
N LYS A 212 -2.57 -23.20 -1.78
CA LYS A 212 -1.94 -24.31 -1.05
C LYS A 212 -2.95 -25.31 -0.52
N PHE A 213 -4.05 -24.83 0.07
CA PHE A 213 -5.12 -25.69 0.56
C PHE A 213 -5.71 -26.55 -0.57
N CYS A 214 -6.04 -25.93 -1.70
CA CYS A 214 -6.57 -26.62 -2.85
C CYS A 214 -5.57 -27.62 -3.46
N LEU A 215 -4.28 -27.29 -3.47
CA LEU A 215 -3.22 -28.18 -3.92
C LEU A 215 -3.18 -29.45 -3.04
N VAL A 216 -3.22 -29.30 -1.71
CA VAL A 216 -3.23 -30.45 -0.77
C VAL A 216 -4.47 -31.30 -0.94
N LYS A 217 -5.62 -30.69 -1.23
CA LYS A 217 -6.90 -31.39 -1.46
C LYS A 217 -7.10 -31.86 -2.90
N SER A 218 -6.17 -31.61 -3.81
CA SER A 218 -6.25 -31.91 -5.25
C SER A 218 -7.53 -31.33 -5.88
N LYS A 219 -7.88 -30.09 -5.56
CA LYS A 219 -9.07 -29.37 -6.04
C LYS A 219 -8.69 -28.19 -6.95
N GLU A 220 -9.50 -27.97 -7.97
CA GLU A 220 -9.41 -26.81 -8.88
C GLU A 220 -10.49 -25.76 -8.58
N CYS A 221 -11.47 -26.09 -7.73
CA CYS A 221 -12.53 -25.20 -7.30
C CYS A 221 -12.55 -25.11 -5.76
N PHE A 222 -12.80 -23.90 -5.26
CA PHE A 222 -12.87 -23.60 -3.84
C PHE A 222 -14.28 -23.09 -3.50
N ASP A 223 -15.04 -23.90 -2.79
CA ASP A 223 -16.45 -23.68 -2.47
C ASP A 223 -16.69 -23.34 -0.98
N ALA A 224 -17.97 -23.25 -0.57
CA ALA A 224 -18.34 -22.92 0.80
C ALA A 224 -17.88 -23.96 1.83
N ASN A 225 -17.90 -25.25 1.47
CA ASN A 225 -17.44 -26.32 2.37
C ASN A 225 -15.91 -26.25 2.53
N ASP A 226 -15.21 -25.94 1.44
CA ASP A 226 -13.77 -25.73 1.46
C ASP A 226 -13.39 -24.49 2.28
N TRP A 227 -14.21 -23.45 2.22
CA TRP A 227 -14.01 -22.23 3.02
C TRP A 227 -14.11 -22.52 4.52
N GLU A 228 -15.12 -23.29 4.96
CA GLU A 228 -15.24 -23.69 6.36
C GLU A 228 -14.05 -24.56 6.82
N ALA A 229 -13.68 -25.55 5.99
CA ALA A 229 -12.52 -26.39 6.29
C ALA A 229 -11.21 -25.61 6.29
N PHE A 230 -11.05 -24.66 5.38
CA PHE A 230 -9.89 -23.76 5.31
C PHE A 230 -9.78 -22.86 6.55
N LYS A 231 -10.91 -22.27 6.99
CA LYS A 231 -10.93 -21.46 8.22
C LYS A 231 -10.46 -22.28 9.44
N ALA A 232 -10.90 -23.52 9.55
CA ALA A 232 -10.47 -24.41 10.63
C ALA A 232 -8.97 -24.72 10.57
N VAL A 233 -8.39 -24.96 9.39
CA VAL A 233 -6.97 -25.25 9.19
C VAL A 233 -6.09 -24.03 9.48
N GLU A 234 -6.50 -22.85 9.02
CA GLU A 234 -5.74 -21.59 9.20
C GLU A 234 -6.02 -20.91 10.54
N GLY A 235 -6.91 -21.46 11.37
CA GLY A 235 -7.30 -20.85 12.65
C GLY A 235 -8.01 -19.51 12.47
N ILE A 236 -8.74 -19.34 11.38
CA ILE A 236 -9.45 -18.09 11.07
C ILE A 236 -10.73 -18.03 11.91
N ASN A 237 -10.79 -17.06 12.80
CA ASN A 237 -11.97 -16.82 13.62
C ASN A 237 -13.16 -16.33 12.74
N PRO A 238 -14.41 -16.81 12.98
CA PRO A 238 -15.60 -16.40 12.22
C PRO A 238 -15.84 -14.89 12.19
N HIS A 239 -15.30 -14.13 13.16
CA HIS A 239 -15.41 -12.69 13.24
C HIS A 239 -14.17 -11.94 12.73
N ALA A 240 -13.23 -12.64 12.10
CA ALA A 240 -11.94 -12.13 11.61
C ALA A 240 -11.06 -11.49 12.72
N LEU A 241 -11.24 -11.90 13.97
CA LEU A 241 -10.44 -11.44 15.10
C LEU A 241 -9.11 -12.22 15.17
N ASP A 242 -8.01 -11.52 15.43
CA ASP A 242 -6.75 -12.15 15.78
C ASP A 242 -6.61 -12.32 17.31
N SER A 243 -5.58 -13.02 17.73
CA SER A 243 -5.31 -13.28 19.15
C SER A 243 -5.15 -11.99 19.97
N ALA A 244 -4.54 -10.96 19.41
CA ALA A 244 -4.35 -9.67 20.09
C ALA A 244 -5.70 -8.94 20.28
N GLU A 245 -6.60 -9.00 19.30
CA GLU A 245 -7.93 -8.38 19.38
C GLU A 245 -8.84 -9.11 20.34
N ILE A 246 -8.76 -10.44 20.38
CA ILE A 246 -9.45 -11.24 21.39
C ILE A 246 -8.96 -10.85 22.79
N GLU A 247 -7.67 -10.68 22.98
CA GLU A 247 -7.08 -10.27 24.26
C GLU A 247 -7.48 -8.84 24.65
N ILE A 248 -7.52 -7.92 23.67
CA ILE A 248 -8.06 -6.55 23.88
C ILE A 248 -9.52 -6.63 24.36
N LEU A 249 -10.37 -7.39 23.66
CA LEU A 249 -11.78 -7.52 24.03
C LEU A 249 -11.96 -8.22 25.39
N ARG A 250 -11.17 -9.25 25.71
CA ARG A 250 -11.15 -9.89 27.02
C ARG A 250 -10.78 -8.91 28.13
N THR A 251 -9.72 -8.13 27.91
CA THR A 251 -9.28 -7.09 28.85
C THR A 251 -10.34 -6.03 29.09
N LEU A 252 -10.96 -5.53 28.02
CA LEU A 252 -12.04 -4.54 28.10
C LEU A 252 -13.29 -5.12 28.78
N ASN A 253 -13.57 -6.40 28.55
CA ASN A 253 -14.72 -7.05 29.21
C ASN A 253 -14.51 -7.25 30.72
N SER A 254 -13.30 -7.59 31.15
CA SER A 254 -12.97 -7.83 32.56
C SER A 254 -12.79 -6.55 33.37
N ARG A 255 -12.15 -5.51 32.77
CA ARG A 255 -11.80 -4.26 33.45
C ARG A 255 -12.80 -3.13 33.23
N GLY A 256 -13.72 -3.27 32.24
CA GLY A 256 -14.68 -2.23 31.82
C GLY A 256 -14.02 -1.20 30.92
N GLU A 257 -13.42 -0.16 31.50
CA GLU A 257 -12.74 0.90 30.75
C GLU A 257 -11.22 0.80 30.90
N CYS A 258 -10.49 0.87 29.80
CA CYS A 258 -9.03 0.84 29.78
C CYS A 258 -8.43 2.07 29.08
N SER A 259 -7.31 2.54 29.60
CA SER A 259 -6.44 3.46 28.89
C SER A 259 -5.66 2.73 27.78
N LEU A 260 -5.05 3.47 26.86
CA LEU A 260 -4.16 2.87 25.85
C LEU A 260 -2.95 2.18 26.51
N ASN A 261 -2.43 2.74 27.61
CA ASN A 261 -1.30 2.16 28.32
C ASN A 261 -1.66 0.84 29.01
N ASP A 262 -2.88 0.71 29.53
CA ASP A 262 -3.36 -0.55 30.12
C ASP A 262 -3.42 -1.65 29.05
N LEU A 263 -3.94 -1.34 27.87
CA LEU A 263 -3.99 -2.31 26.77
C LEU A 263 -2.59 -2.67 26.25
N ARG A 264 -1.67 -1.69 26.20
CA ARG A 264 -0.26 -1.98 25.85
C ARG A 264 0.41 -2.91 26.86
N ALA A 265 0.17 -2.68 28.14
CA ALA A 265 0.77 -3.50 29.20
C ALA A 265 0.29 -4.96 29.15
N VAL A 266 -0.98 -5.19 28.76
CA VAL A 266 -1.54 -6.55 28.67
C VAL A 266 -1.14 -7.23 27.35
N THR A 267 -1.26 -6.53 26.22
CA THR A 267 -1.04 -7.13 24.90
C THR A 267 0.43 -7.15 24.46
N GLY A 268 1.31 -6.38 25.12
CA GLY A 268 2.69 -6.19 24.70
C GLY A 268 2.88 -5.41 23.40
N LEU A 269 1.80 -4.90 22.80
CA LEU A 269 1.84 -4.21 21.51
C LEU A 269 2.33 -2.77 21.64
N SER A 270 2.97 -2.27 20.59
CA SER A 270 3.33 -0.85 20.51
C SER A 270 2.08 0.04 20.39
N ARG A 271 2.20 1.32 20.79
CA ARG A 271 1.12 2.31 20.66
C ARG A 271 0.58 2.38 19.23
N ASN A 272 1.47 2.43 18.26
CA ASN A 272 1.11 2.55 16.85
C ASN A 272 0.40 1.29 16.33
N ALA A 273 0.84 0.10 16.75
CA ALA A 273 0.17 -1.15 16.38
C ALA A 273 -1.26 -1.20 16.93
N LEU A 274 -1.45 -0.88 18.22
CA LEU A 274 -2.78 -0.83 18.82
C LEU A 274 -3.70 0.15 18.11
N MET A 275 -3.28 1.42 17.96
CA MET A 275 -4.13 2.47 17.42
C MET A 275 -4.43 2.27 15.94
N ASN A 276 -3.42 1.94 15.12
CA ASN A 276 -3.55 1.97 13.67
C ASN A 276 -4.01 0.65 13.06
N ASN A 277 -3.83 -0.48 13.76
CA ASN A 277 -4.22 -1.79 13.22
C ASN A 277 -5.44 -2.36 13.93
N HIS A 278 -5.41 -2.44 15.27
CA HIS A 278 -6.42 -3.18 16.04
C HIS A 278 -7.62 -2.31 16.45
N GLU A 279 -7.38 -1.11 17.00
CA GLU A 279 -8.48 -0.21 17.42
C GLU A 279 -9.37 0.17 16.24
N ILE A 280 -8.77 0.54 15.10
CA ILE A 280 -9.53 0.92 13.89
C ILE A 280 -10.41 -0.24 13.44
N PHE A 281 -9.88 -1.46 13.39
CA PHE A 281 -10.63 -2.64 13.00
C PHE A 281 -11.78 -2.93 13.97
N LEU A 282 -11.51 -2.98 15.28
CA LEU A 282 -12.51 -3.23 16.30
C LEU A 282 -13.62 -2.18 16.34
N MET A 283 -13.29 -0.90 16.10
CA MET A 283 -14.27 0.18 15.99
C MET A 283 -15.12 0.05 14.72
N HIS A 284 -14.51 -0.25 13.55
CA HIS A 284 -15.25 -0.43 12.32
C HIS A 284 -16.22 -1.61 12.38
N LYS A 285 -15.84 -2.70 13.03
CA LYS A 285 -16.73 -3.85 13.29
C LYS A 285 -17.75 -3.55 14.39
N GLY A 286 -17.61 -2.45 15.10
CA GLY A 286 -18.48 -2.03 16.19
C GLY A 286 -18.32 -2.86 17.46
N PHE A 287 -17.16 -3.51 17.68
CA PHE A 287 -16.89 -4.33 18.87
C PHE A 287 -16.36 -3.53 20.04
N MET A 288 -15.76 -2.37 19.76
CA MET A 288 -15.31 -1.44 20.78
C MET A 288 -15.61 0.00 20.38
N ARG A 289 -15.62 0.89 21.39
CA ARG A 289 -15.69 2.35 21.22
C ARG A 289 -14.58 3.03 21.99
N VAL A 290 -14.17 4.20 21.51
CA VAL A 290 -13.16 5.05 22.15
C VAL A 290 -13.80 6.40 22.45
N ASN A 291 -14.00 6.65 23.76
CA ASN A 291 -14.23 7.99 24.31
C ASN A 291 -13.07 8.18 25.26
N GLN A 292 -12.42 9.18 25.54
CA GLN A 292 -11.29 9.29 26.45
C GLN A 292 -10.60 7.95 26.86
N LYS A 293 -11.39 6.93 27.17
CA LYS A 293 -11.01 5.52 27.42
C LYS A 293 -11.66 4.57 26.41
N ARG A 294 -11.11 3.36 26.32
CA ARG A 294 -11.57 2.25 25.45
C ARG A 294 -12.58 1.43 26.21
N GLN A 295 -13.69 1.10 25.55
CA GLN A 295 -14.78 0.31 26.13
C GLN A 295 -15.25 -0.74 25.12
N ILE A 296 -15.58 -1.93 25.60
CA ILE A 296 -16.23 -2.96 24.80
C ILE A 296 -17.72 -2.61 24.61
N THR A 297 -18.25 -2.85 23.41
CA THR A 297 -19.68 -2.69 23.12
C THR A 297 -20.45 -3.96 23.46
N GLU A 298 -21.79 -3.90 23.43
CA GLU A 298 -22.63 -5.11 23.57
C GLU A 298 -22.36 -6.11 22.45
N LYS A 299 -22.16 -5.63 21.22
CA LYS A 299 -21.80 -6.46 20.08
C LYS A 299 -20.44 -7.16 20.31
N GLY A 300 -19.45 -6.43 20.83
CA GLY A 300 -18.14 -6.98 21.19
C GLY A 300 -18.23 -8.05 22.28
N ARG A 301 -19.08 -7.87 23.31
CA ARG A 301 -19.32 -8.91 24.33
C ARG A 301 -19.99 -10.16 23.77
N GLY A 302 -20.96 -9.98 22.84
CA GLY A 302 -21.59 -11.09 22.14
C GLY A 302 -20.61 -11.94 21.36
N VAL A 303 -19.74 -11.28 20.59
CA VAL A 303 -18.68 -11.94 19.81
C VAL A 303 -17.68 -12.66 20.73
N LEU A 304 -17.27 -12.03 21.84
CA LEU A 304 -16.33 -12.65 22.77
C LEU A 304 -16.88 -13.92 23.42
N LYS A 305 -18.19 -13.98 23.71
CA LYS A 305 -18.86 -15.19 24.21
C LYS A 305 -18.78 -16.33 23.19
N LEU A 306 -19.01 -16.03 21.91
CA LEU A 306 -18.97 -17.04 20.84
C LEU A 306 -17.54 -17.56 20.62
N VAL A 307 -16.52 -16.69 20.65
CA VAL A 307 -15.11 -17.07 20.56
C VAL A 307 -14.72 -18.00 21.69
N ASN A 308 -15.09 -17.68 22.93
CA ASN A 308 -14.79 -18.52 24.09
C ASN A 308 -15.47 -19.89 24.04
N LEU A 309 -16.62 -20.01 23.36
CA LEU A 309 -17.32 -21.30 23.15
C LEU A 309 -16.67 -22.16 22.06
N SER A 310 -15.93 -21.55 21.13
CA SER A 310 -15.23 -22.25 20.03
C SER A 310 -13.82 -22.71 20.42
N GLU A 311 -13.30 -22.32 21.57
CA GLU A 311 -12.00 -22.77 22.11
C GLU A 311 -12.12 -24.09 22.93
N PHE A 312 -13.30 -24.66 23.07
CA PHE A 312 -13.60 -25.96 23.69
C PHE A 312 -14.18 -26.93 22.65
#